data_0a2a85f3376538e4374b1fc9c93e50f3
#
_entry.id   0a2a85f3376538e4374b1fc9c93e50f3
#
_cell.length_a   1.000
_cell.length_b   1.000
_cell.length_c   1.000
_cell.angle_alpha   90.00
_cell.angle_beta   90.00
_cell.angle_gamma   90.00
#
_symmetry.space_group_name_H-M   'P 1'
#
loop_
_entity.id
_entity.type
_entity.pdbx_description
1 polymer ?
#
loop_
_entity_poly.entity_id
_entity_poly.type
_entity_poly.pdbx_seq_one_letter_code
_entity_poly.pdbx_strand_id
1 'polypeptide(L)'
;MHVRLTESRPNQEILEYEIIRKKRKKPDYYLGLSNTLDYKTIKNMAYLAIQYKNLEALMGLLKANVYATTDVLDTEEGIQFFAEKSKESGDFMPEIYFFIRRPISSKYKSIFRRLARQSILKLSLKITSKGIRGQFKKTVPFYKIGMSEFSLDETIQHNPLKIYEKNLNYKDIYGVERKRQKRKVVLILDTSGSMYGRLLLNAALTSSVLAYNLEKEDYAIVLFNSTAMVLKKINQKKSVMKIIDEILDSEAVGFTNIQIGLEKGLKELNKTKQNRKDRFGILISDGNFNRGGDPVEIAKKYSKLHVIGMPTENDATQGIKKCQEIAKAGRGKFYAVKEYKEIPRALIELLSQS
;
A
#
# COMPACT_ATOMS: atom_id res chain seq x y z
N MET A 1 25.81 -38.64 -6.01
CA MET A 1 24.85 -38.49 -4.88
C MET A 1 25.55 -38.25 -3.53
N HIS A 2 26.84 -38.48 -3.36
CA HIS A 2 27.61 -38.31 -2.11
C HIS A 2 28.08 -36.85 -1.84
N VAL A 3 28.22 -36.01 -2.85
CA VAL A 3 28.78 -34.65 -2.69
C VAL A 3 27.79 -33.68 -2.01
N ARG A 4 26.48 -33.85 -2.19
CA ARG A 4 25.47 -32.98 -1.57
C ARG A 4 25.31 -33.18 -0.04
N LEU A 5 25.64 -34.31 0.50
CA LEU A 5 25.52 -34.61 1.93
C LEU A 5 26.65 -34.01 2.77
N THR A 6 27.82 -33.75 2.17
CA THR A 6 28.99 -33.19 2.87
C THR A 6 28.97 -31.67 2.97
N GLU A 7 28.24 -30.96 2.05
CA GLU A 7 28.10 -29.51 2.09
C GLU A 7 26.95 -29.03 3.00
N SER A 8 25.97 -29.89 3.31
CA SER A 8 24.82 -29.52 4.15
C SER A 8 25.15 -29.45 5.65
N ARG A 9 26.07 -30.27 6.15
CA ARG A 9 26.43 -30.25 7.58
C ARG A 9 27.12 -28.98 8.07
N PRO A 10 28.15 -28.46 7.37
CA PRO A 10 28.78 -27.21 7.81
C PRO A 10 27.76 -26.03 7.79
N ASN A 11 26.87 -25.97 6.83
CA ASN A 11 25.84 -24.91 6.78
C ASN A 11 24.84 -25.03 7.94
N GLN A 12 24.48 -26.24 8.36
CA GLN A 12 23.60 -26.45 9.50
C GLN A 12 24.25 -25.97 10.81
N GLU A 13 25.49 -26.34 11.05
CA GLU A 13 26.23 -25.94 12.28
C GLU A 13 26.44 -24.43 12.34
N ILE A 14 26.77 -23.80 11.22
CA ILE A 14 26.89 -22.35 11.12
C ILE A 14 25.53 -21.68 11.37
N LEU A 15 24.47 -22.20 10.79
CA LEU A 15 23.12 -21.66 10.96
C LEU A 15 22.66 -21.75 12.42
N GLU A 16 22.85 -22.89 13.06
CA GLU A 16 22.55 -23.13 14.47
C GLU A 16 23.30 -22.13 15.36
N TYR A 17 24.61 -22.02 15.17
CA TYR A 17 25.45 -21.06 15.89
C TYR A 17 25.00 -19.61 15.73
N GLU A 18 24.67 -19.18 14.50
CA GLU A 18 24.23 -17.82 14.22
C GLU A 18 22.82 -17.52 14.77
N ILE A 19 21.94 -18.52 14.82
CA ILE A 19 20.63 -18.39 15.46
C ILE A 19 20.80 -18.13 16.96
N ILE A 20 21.62 -18.93 17.64
CA ILE A 20 21.85 -18.87 19.08
C ILE A 20 22.54 -17.56 19.47
N ARG A 21 23.52 -17.11 18.69
CA ARG A 21 24.33 -15.93 18.99
C ARG A 21 23.59 -14.61 18.89
N LYS A 22 22.36 -14.60 18.34
CA LYS A 22 21.51 -13.40 18.17
C LYS A 22 22.17 -12.22 17.45
N LYS A 23 23.23 -12.42 16.67
CA LYS A 23 23.71 -11.38 15.79
C LYS A 23 22.65 -11.12 14.73
N ARG A 24 22.07 -9.91 14.72
CA ARG A 24 21.04 -9.49 13.76
C ARG A 24 21.65 -9.40 12.36
N LYS A 25 21.66 -10.51 11.65
CA LYS A 25 21.96 -10.56 10.21
C LYS A 25 20.66 -10.43 9.43
N LYS A 26 20.73 -9.96 8.19
CA LYS A 26 19.54 -9.85 7.32
C LYS A 26 18.94 -11.25 7.05
N PRO A 27 17.63 -11.37 6.82
CA PRO A 27 16.99 -12.65 6.50
C PRO A 27 17.63 -13.39 5.33
N ASP A 28 18.14 -12.69 4.32
CA ASP A 28 18.76 -13.29 3.14
C ASP A 28 20.06 -14.05 3.46
N TYR A 29 20.77 -13.68 4.54
CA TYR A 29 21.91 -14.44 5.03
C TYR A 29 21.50 -15.82 5.53
N TYR A 30 20.44 -15.89 6.33
CA TYR A 30 19.87 -17.13 6.85
C TYR A 30 19.26 -17.98 5.74
N LEU A 31 18.62 -17.35 4.75
CA LEU A 31 18.11 -18.01 3.55
C LEU A 31 19.25 -18.72 2.80
N GLY A 32 20.38 -18.03 2.59
CA GLY A 32 21.56 -18.63 1.92
C GLY A 32 22.07 -19.89 2.60
N LEU A 33 22.12 -19.92 3.93
CA LEU A 33 22.53 -21.09 4.70
C LEU A 33 21.48 -22.21 4.70
N SER A 34 20.22 -21.87 4.52
CA SER A 34 19.09 -22.80 4.63
C SER A 34 18.72 -23.49 3.32
N ASN A 35 19.09 -22.95 2.17
CA ASN A 35 18.64 -23.42 0.85
C ASN A 35 18.99 -24.89 0.54
N THR A 36 20.04 -25.43 1.18
CA THR A 36 20.50 -26.81 0.98
C THR A 36 20.00 -27.79 2.04
N LEU A 37 19.29 -27.29 3.06
CA LEU A 37 18.82 -28.07 4.18
C LEU A 37 17.49 -28.77 3.88
N ASP A 38 17.30 -29.93 4.50
CA ASP A 38 16.07 -30.70 4.39
C ASP A 38 14.95 -30.12 5.27
N TYR A 39 13.73 -30.61 5.04
CA TYR A 39 12.53 -30.19 5.75
C TYR A 39 12.66 -30.29 7.28
N LYS A 40 13.18 -31.45 7.77
CA LYS A 40 13.30 -31.73 9.20
C LYS A 40 14.30 -30.81 9.88
N THR A 41 15.43 -30.57 9.23
CA THR A 41 16.47 -29.65 9.71
C THR A 41 15.93 -28.21 9.76
N ILE A 42 15.27 -27.75 8.72
CA ILE A 42 14.66 -26.40 8.71
C ILE A 42 13.62 -26.27 9.81
N LYS A 43 12.78 -27.29 10.02
CA LYS A 43 11.79 -27.29 11.11
C LYS A 43 12.46 -27.17 12.49
N ASN A 44 13.54 -27.93 12.75
CA ASN A 44 14.29 -27.82 13.99
C ASN A 44 14.92 -26.43 14.17
N MET A 45 15.53 -25.89 13.11
CA MET A 45 16.10 -24.53 13.14
C MET A 45 15.03 -23.46 13.38
N ALA A 46 13.81 -23.65 12.88
CA ALA A 46 12.71 -22.75 13.14
C ALA A 46 12.27 -22.77 14.62
N TYR A 47 12.21 -23.93 15.26
CA TYR A 47 12.00 -24.03 16.71
C TYR A 47 13.10 -23.30 17.47
N LEU A 48 14.35 -23.50 17.09
CA LEU A 48 15.49 -22.83 17.69
C LEU A 48 15.39 -21.29 17.52
N ALA A 49 15.01 -20.83 16.34
CA ALA A 49 14.83 -19.41 16.07
C ALA A 49 13.73 -18.77 16.95
N ILE A 50 12.64 -19.47 17.22
CA ILE A 50 11.60 -19.04 18.15
C ILE A 50 12.13 -19.01 19.58
N GLN A 51 12.79 -20.08 20.04
CA GLN A 51 13.35 -20.19 21.36
C GLN A 51 14.36 -19.07 21.68
N TYR A 52 15.23 -18.76 20.72
CA TYR A 52 16.20 -17.67 20.84
C TYR A 52 15.69 -16.30 20.38
N LYS A 53 14.40 -16.19 20.10
CA LYS A 53 13.72 -14.94 19.68
C LYS A 53 14.40 -14.22 18.50
N ASN A 54 14.92 -15.03 17.53
CA ASN A 54 15.60 -14.54 16.34
C ASN A 54 14.64 -14.47 15.15
N LEU A 55 14.00 -13.31 14.97
CA LEU A 55 13.02 -13.08 13.94
C LEU A 55 13.63 -13.12 12.53
N GLU A 56 14.82 -12.56 12.36
CA GLU A 56 15.51 -12.48 11.07
C GLU A 56 15.87 -13.88 10.56
N ALA A 57 16.31 -14.77 11.46
CA ALA A 57 16.55 -16.17 11.13
C ALA A 57 15.24 -16.87 10.73
N LEU A 58 14.18 -16.68 11.50
CA LEU A 58 12.86 -17.26 11.18
C LEU A 58 12.34 -16.80 9.82
N MET A 59 12.55 -15.53 9.46
CA MET A 59 12.21 -14.99 8.14
C MET A 59 13.01 -15.64 7.01
N GLY A 60 14.31 -15.88 7.22
CA GLY A 60 15.16 -16.56 6.25
C GLY A 60 14.73 -18.02 6.05
N LEU A 61 14.46 -18.75 7.15
CA LEU A 61 13.94 -20.12 7.12
C LEU A 61 12.57 -20.21 6.44
N LEU A 62 11.70 -19.24 6.68
CA LEU A 62 10.38 -19.16 6.03
C LEU A 62 10.51 -19.03 4.50
N LYS A 63 11.47 -18.24 4.03
CA LYS A 63 11.75 -18.11 2.60
C LYS A 63 12.38 -19.39 2.01
N ALA A 64 13.17 -20.09 2.78
CA ALA A 64 13.81 -21.36 2.35
C ALA A 64 12.79 -22.50 2.24
N ASN A 65 11.95 -22.68 3.25
CA ASN A 65 10.89 -23.69 3.25
C ASN A 65 9.67 -23.22 4.05
N VAL A 66 8.66 -22.76 3.32
CA VAL A 66 7.42 -22.23 3.90
C VAL A 66 6.70 -23.28 4.75
N TYR A 67 6.62 -24.52 4.27
CA TYR A 67 5.88 -25.59 4.97
C TYR A 67 6.53 -26.00 6.28
N ALA A 68 7.85 -26.26 6.25
CA ALA A 68 8.59 -26.65 7.45
C ALA A 68 8.53 -25.59 8.55
N THR A 69 8.64 -24.32 8.16
CA THR A 69 8.59 -23.20 9.10
C THR A 69 7.15 -22.95 9.58
N THR A 70 6.15 -23.08 8.70
CA THR A 70 4.73 -22.90 9.08
C THR A 70 4.29 -23.94 10.08
N ASP A 71 4.77 -25.19 10.01
CA ASP A 71 4.46 -26.24 11.01
C ASP A 71 4.87 -25.83 12.44
N VAL A 72 5.94 -25.06 12.56
CA VAL A 72 6.39 -24.53 13.85
C VAL A 72 5.56 -23.32 14.28
N LEU A 73 5.17 -22.49 13.32
CA LEU A 73 4.32 -21.33 13.56
C LEU A 73 2.88 -21.72 13.90
N ASP A 74 2.44 -22.88 13.45
CA ASP A 74 1.11 -23.45 13.70
C ASP A 74 1.02 -24.11 15.10
N THR A 75 1.71 -23.50 16.07
CA THR A 75 1.75 -23.89 17.48
C THR A 75 1.44 -22.69 18.39
N GLU A 76 1.11 -22.95 19.65
CA GLU A 76 0.87 -21.90 20.63
C GLU A 76 2.12 -21.05 20.89
N GLU A 77 3.30 -21.68 20.91
CA GLU A 77 4.60 -20.98 21.07
C GLU A 77 4.89 -20.07 19.88
N GLY A 78 4.62 -20.54 18.66
CA GLY A 78 4.74 -19.73 17.44
C GLY A 78 3.87 -18.48 17.49
N ILE A 79 2.63 -18.63 17.94
CA ILE A 79 1.68 -17.51 18.06
C ILE A 79 2.12 -16.54 19.14
N GLN A 80 2.54 -17.02 20.30
CA GLN A 80 3.03 -16.17 21.39
C GLN A 80 4.25 -15.38 20.96
N PHE A 81 5.20 -16.02 20.29
CA PHE A 81 6.38 -15.38 19.73
C PHE A 81 6.00 -14.19 18.81
N PHE A 82 5.07 -14.42 17.87
CA PHE A 82 4.64 -13.36 16.96
C PHE A 82 3.80 -12.29 17.64
N ALA A 83 2.97 -12.65 18.60
CA ALA A 83 2.21 -11.67 19.36
C ALA A 83 3.14 -10.73 20.16
N GLU A 84 4.22 -11.24 20.73
CA GLU A 84 5.26 -10.44 21.39
C GLU A 84 5.99 -9.56 20.38
N LYS A 85 6.51 -10.13 19.29
CA LYS A 85 7.26 -9.40 18.27
C LYS A 85 6.43 -8.33 17.57
N SER A 86 5.14 -8.55 17.35
CA SER A 86 4.24 -7.55 16.76
C SER A 86 4.04 -6.32 17.65
N LYS A 87 4.27 -6.42 18.96
CA LYS A 87 4.25 -5.28 19.87
C LYS A 87 5.51 -4.43 19.75
N GLU A 88 6.67 -5.06 19.55
CA GLU A 88 7.97 -4.39 19.42
C GLU A 88 8.08 -3.64 18.08
N SER A 89 7.95 -4.36 16.98
CA SER A 89 7.92 -3.79 15.63
C SER A 89 7.11 -4.69 14.72
N GLY A 90 5.90 -4.28 14.39
CA GLY A 90 4.98 -5.13 13.62
C GLY A 90 5.17 -5.11 12.10
N ASP A 91 6.18 -4.41 11.58
CA ASP A 91 6.35 -4.12 10.14
C ASP A 91 6.50 -5.38 9.26
N PHE A 92 6.94 -6.49 9.86
CA PHE A 92 7.16 -7.78 9.20
C PHE A 92 5.91 -8.67 9.14
N MET A 93 4.91 -8.42 9.99
CA MET A 93 3.73 -9.31 10.12
C MET A 93 2.95 -9.52 8.82
N PRO A 94 2.73 -8.52 7.97
CA PRO A 94 2.04 -8.73 6.72
C PRO A 94 2.82 -9.61 5.74
N GLU A 95 4.15 -9.51 5.71
CA GLU A 95 5.01 -10.35 4.87
C GLU A 95 4.94 -11.81 5.33
N ILE A 96 5.02 -12.06 6.63
CA ILE A 96 4.89 -13.40 7.20
C ILE A 96 3.50 -13.98 6.89
N TYR A 97 2.44 -13.24 7.19
CA TYR A 97 1.09 -13.72 6.89
C TYR A 97 0.92 -14.10 5.42
N PHE A 98 1.51 -13.34 4.53
CA PHE A 98 1.48 -13.63 3.12
C PHE A 98 2.08 -15.00 2.79
N PHE A 99 3.23 -15.37 3.36
CA PHE A 99 3.85 -16.67 3.15
C PHE A 99 3.05 -17.82 3.76
N ILE A 100 2.59 -17.65 5.01
CA ILE A 100 1.95 -18.74 5.76
C ILE A 100 0.45 -18.91 5.50
N ARG A 101 -0.22 -17.94 4.87
CA ARG A 101 -1.70 -17.91 4.73
C ARG A 101 -2.31 -19.13 4.04
N ARG A 102 -1.53 -19.86 3.22
CA ARG A 102 -1.98 -21.10 2.57
C ARG A 102 -1.70 -22.33 3.43
N PRO A 103 -0.47 -22.56 3.91
CA PRO A 103 -0.16 -23.76 4.68
C PRO A 103 -0.65 -23.72 6.14
N ILE A 104 -0.90 -22.55 6.73
CA ILE A 104 -1.32 -22.47 8.14
C ILE A 104 -2.72 -23.03 8.36
N SER A 105 -2.93 -23.68 9.52
CA SER A 105 -4.22 -24.23 9.89
C SER A 105 -5.31 -23.15 10.03
N SER A 106 -6.55 -23.53 9.79
CA SER A 106 -7.70 -22.64 9.97
C SER A 106 -7.84 -22.12 11.40
N LYS A 107 -7.39 -22.89 12.39
CA LYS A 107 -7.38 -22.53 13.81
C LYS A 107 -6.63 -21.24 14.07
N TYR A 108 -5.46 -21.05 13.49
CA TYR A 108 -4.57 -19.92 13.78
C TYR A 108 -4.54 -18.85 12.69
N LYS A 109 -5.05 -19.16 11.51
CA LYS A 109 -5.09 -18.23 10.36
C LYS A 109 -5.73 -16.89 10.70
N SER A 110 -6.83 -16.91 11.45
CA SER A 110 -7.55 -15.69 11.86
C SER A 110 -6.71 -14.79 12.78
N ILE A 111 -5.87 -15.39 13.63
CA ILE A 111 -5.00 -14.67 14.56
C ILE A 111 -3.88 -13.98 13.78
N PHE A 112 -3.16 -14.71 12.91
CA PHE A 112 -2.11 -14.14 12.07
C PHE A 112 -2.63 -13.04 11.14
N ARG A 113 -3.81 -13.23 10.52
CA ARG A 113 -4.47 -12.19 9.73
C ARG A 113 -4.77 -10.93 10.54
N ARG A 114 -5.26 -11.09 11.77
CA ARG A 114 -5.51 -9.96 12.68
C ARG A 114 -4.22 -9.21 13.03
N LEU A 115 -3.13 -9.92 13.32
CA LEU A 115 -1.83 -9.30 13.60
C LEU A 115 -1.29 -8.55 12.37
N ALA A 116 -1.36 -9.14 11.19
CA ALA A 116 -0.97 -8.50 9.93
C ALA A 116 -1.80 -7.22 9.67
N ARG A 117 -3.12 -7.28 9.82
CA ARG A 117 -4.02 -6.12 9.70
C ARG A 117 -3.67 -5.02 10.69
N GLN A 118 -3.44 -5.35 11.97
CA GLN A 118 -3.06 -4.36 12.97
C GLN A 118 -1.75 -3.67 12.64
N SER A 119 -0.78 -4.40 12.11
CA SER A 119 0.49 -3.85 11.65
C SER A 119 0.29 -2.87 10.49
N ILE A 120 -0.48 -3.25 9.47
CA ILE A 120 -0.80 -2.36 8.34
C ILE A 120 -1.49 -1.08 8.82
N LEU A 121 -2.43 -1.19 9.75
CA LEU A 121 -3.13 -0.03 10.30
C LEU A 121 -2.18 0.90 11.06
N LYS A 122 -1.29 0.36 11.91
CA LYS A 122 -0.28 1.17 12.64
C LYS A 122 0.65 1.90 11.68
N LEU A 123 1.15 1.21 10.65
CA LEU A 123 2.00 1.81 9.62
C LEU A 123 1.27 2.90 8.84
N SER A 124 0.02 2.66 8.46
CA SER A 124 -0.81 3.63 7.74
C SER A 124 -1.01 4.91 8.56
N LEU A 125 -1.34 4.78 9.84
CA LEU A 125 -1.51 5.92 10.75
C LEU A 125 -0.21 6.71 10.91
N LYS A 126 0.93 6.03 11.09
CA LYS A 126 2.25 6.67 11.21
C LYS A 126 2.60 7.50 9.97
N ILE A 127 2.21 7.04 8.79
CA ILE A 127 2.44 7.72 7.52
C ILE A 127 1.46 8.89 7.37
N THR A 128 0.19 8.68 7.70
CA THR A 128 -0.88 9.66 7.54
C THR A 128 -0.78 10.84 8.51
N SER A 129 -0.21 10.64 9.70
CA SER A 129 -0.04 11.69 10.71
C SER A 129 0.79 12.88 10.22
N LYS A 130 1.57 12.71 9.15
CA LYS A 130 2.34 13.78 8.49
C LYS A 130 1.51 14.65 7.54
N GLY A 131 0.23 14.38 7.40
CA GLY A 131 -0.85 15.25 6.92
C GLY A 131 -0.84 15.65 5.44
N ILE A 132 -1.93 15.32 4.73
CA ILE A 132 -2.29 16.00 3.48
C ILE A 132 -3.13 17.23 3.84
N ARG A 133 -2.55 18.41 3.76
CA ARG A 133 -3.28 19.68 3.91
C ARG A 133 -3.57 20.27 2.52
N GLY A 134 -4.48 19.67 1.77
CA GLY A 134 -5.09 20.33 0.62
C GLY A 134 -6.30 21.13 1.10
N GLN A 135 -6.15 22.41 1.33
CA GLN A 135 -7.27 23.29 1.64
C GLN A 135 -7.37 24.37 0.57
N PHE A 136 -8.49 24.38 -0.17
CA PHE A 136 -8.83 25.53 -0.98
C PHE A 136 -9.36 26.63 -0.06
N LYS A 137 -8.73 27.81 -0.11
CA LYS A 137 -9.27 29.02 0.50
C LYS A 137 -10.25 29.63 -0.48
N LYS A 138 -11.47 29.84 -0.07
CA LYS A 138 -12.47 30.61 -0.81
C LYS A 138 -12.82 31.83 0.04
N THR A 139 -12.69 33.00 -0.51
CA THR A 139 -13.10 34.25 0.11
C THR A 139 -14.60 34.43 -0.10
N VAL A 140 -15.34 34.70 0.95
CA VAL A 140 -16.79 34.88 0.93
C VAL A 140 -17.17 36.03 1.85
N PRO A 141 -18.28 36.77 1.58
CA PRO A 141 -18.75 37.81 2.50
C PRO A 141 -18.92 37.26 3.91
N PHE A 142 -18.42 37.98 4.88
CA PHE A 142 -18.39 37.57 6.28
C PHE A 142 -19.67 37.88 7.00
N TYR A 143 -20.71 37.08 6.79
CA TYR A 143 -21.98 37.19 7.46
C TYR A 143 -22.39 35.95 8.27
N LYS A 144 -21.47 34.98 8.46
CA LYS A 144 -21.73 33.78 9.28
C LYS A 144 -20.92 33.83 10.55
N ILE A 145 -21.60 33.72 11.69
CA ILE A 145 -20.97 33.53 13.01
C ILE A 145 -20.19 32.21 13.01
N GLY A 146 -18.92 32.25 13.41
CA GLY A 146 -18.06 31.04 13.55
C GLY A 146 -16.98 30.89 12.49
N MET A 147 -16.77 31.82 11.58
CA MET A 147 -15.59 31.85 10.71
C MET A 147 -14.34 32.20 11.50
N SER A 148 -13.28 31.42 11.34
CA SER A 148 -12.02 31.56 12.09
C SER A 148 -11.05 32.58 11.50
N GLU A 149 -11.23 32.96 10.23
CA GLU A 149 -10.32 33.87 9.52
C GLU A 149 -11.11 34.89 8.69
N PHE A 150 -10.66 36.13 8.66
CA PHE A 150 -11.14 37.15 7.74
C PHE A 150 -10.04 37.60 6.77
N SER A 151 -10.42 38.05 5.59
CA SER A 151 -9.51 38.59 4.57
C SER A 151 -9.55 40.08 4.57
N LEU A 152 -8.49 40.70 5.11
CA LEU A 152 -8.38 42.16 5.12
C LEU A 152 -8.27 42.70 3.70
N ASP A 153 -7.46 42.09 2.86
CA ASP A 153 -7.22 42.53 1.48
C ASP A 153 -8.50 42.54 0.67
N GLU A 154 -9.31 41.49 0.70
CA GLU A 154 -10.58 41.42 -0.02
C GLU A 154 -11.63 42.40 0.55
N THR A 155 -11.60 42.58 1.88
CA THR A 155 -12.49 43.56 2.52
C THR A 155 -12.19 45.00 2.06
N ILE A 156 -10.88 45.33 1.98
CA ILE A 156 -10.43 46.64 1.51
C ILE A 156 -10.75 46.82 0.02
N GLN A 157 -10.43 45.84 -0.81
CA GLN A 157 -10.65 45.90 -2.26
C GLN A 157 -12.15 46.11 -2.63
N HIS A 158 -13.04 45.45 -1.91
CA HIS A 158 -14.48 45.51 -2.23
C HIS A 158 -15.22 46.66 -1.55
N ASN A 159 -14.66 47.25 -0.49
CA ASN A 159 -15.34 48.32 0.28
C ASN A 159 -14.43 49.51 0.58
N PRO A 160 -13.70 50.09 -0.40
CA PRO A 160 -12.72 51.12 -0.12
C PRO A 160 -13.38 52.40 0.44
N LEU A 161 -14.54 52.80 -0.07
CA LEU A 161 -15.27 53.98 0.39
C LEU A 161 -15.80 53.83 1.82
N LYS A 162 -16.39 52.67 2.12
CA LYS A 162 -16.93 52.40 3.47
C LYS A 162 -15.84 52.37 4.54
N ILE A 163 -14.62 51.97 4.18
CA ILE A 163 -13.45 51.99 5.07
C ILE A 163 -13.01 53.43 5.31
N TYR A 164 -12.94 54.23 4.26
CA TYR A 164 -12.60 55.65 4.36
C TYR A 164 -13.61 56.43 5.23
N GLU A 165 -14.91 56.19 5.03
CA GLU A 165 -15.99 56.78 5.79
C GLU A 165 -16.16 56.18 7.20
N LYS A 166 -15.37 55.22 7.60
CA LYS A 166 -15.50 54.48 8.87
C LYS A 166 -16.84 53.85 9.12
N ASN A 167 -17.55 53.50 8.03
CA ASN A 167 -18.93 52.97 8.05
C ASN A 167 -18.96 51.49 7.60
N LEU A 168 -18.03 50.67 8.08
CA LEU A 168 -17.93 49.27 7.73
C LEU A 168 -18.87 48.43 8.62
N ASN A 169 -19.81 47.74 8.00
CA ASN A 169 -20.73 46.84 8.67
C ASN A 169 -20.17 45.40 8.66
N TYR A 170 -20.64 44.56 9.56
CA TYR A 170 -20.24 43.16 9.65
C TYR A 170 -20.43 42.39 8.31
N LYS A 171 -21.48 42.76 7.54
CA LYS A 171 -21.76 42.16 6.21
C LYS A 171 -20.79 42.56 5.11
N ASP A 172 -20.00 43.58 5.32
CA ASP A 172 -19.01 44.07 4.37
C ASP A 172 -17.63 43.42 4.56
N ILE A 173 -17.45 42.66 5.65
CA ILE A 173 -16.20 41.95 5.96
C ILE A 173 -16.16 40.65 5.17
N TYR A 174 -15.05 40.41 4.50
CA TYR A 174 -14.80 39.16 3.78
C TYR A 174 -14.12 38.17 4.68
N GLY A 175 -14.71 36.98 4.80
CA GLY A 175 -14.15 35.85 5.53
C GLY A 175 -13.43 34.83 4.61
N VAL A 176 -12.58 34.01 5.16
CA VAL A 176 -11.95 32.90 4.47
C VAL A 176 -12.66 31.62 4.85
N GLU A 177 -13.42 31.06 3.92
CA GLU A 177 -14.00 29.73 4.07
C GLU A 177 -13.09 28.70 3.45
N ARG A 178 -12.62 27.76 4.27
CA ARG A 178 -11.81 26.63 3.79
C ARG A 178 -12.74 25.50 3.35
N LYS A 179 -13.17 25.51 2.09
CA LYS A 179 -13.94 24.40 1.50
C LYS A 179 -13.00 23.33 0.96
N ARG A 180 -13.07 22.14 1.53
CA ARG A 180 -12.41 20.98 0.96
C ARG A 180 -13.24 20.52 -0.25
N GLN A 181 -12.65 20.64 -1.45
CA GLN A 181 -13.28 20.14 -2.65
C GLN A 181 -13.27 18.60 -2.59
N LYS A 182 -14.45 17.97 -2.68
CA LYS A 182 -14.55 16.51 -2.71
C LYS A 182 -13.97 16.01 -4.02
N ARG A 183 -12.91 15.22 -3.93
CA ARG A 183 -12.28 14.57 -5.07
C ARG A 183 -12.78 13.15 -5.22
N LYS A 184 -12.64 12.58 -6.42
CA LYS A 184 -12.97 11.21 -6.72
C LYS A 184 -11.74 10.50 -7.23
N VAL A 185 -11.32 9.49 -6.49
CA VAL A 185 -10.07 8.80 -6.73
C VAL A 185 -10.35 7.33 -7.00
N VAL A 186 -9.75 6.77 -8.04
CA VAL A 186 -9.68 5.32 -8.21
C VAL A 186 -8.24 4.85 -8.05
N LEU A 187 -8.01 3.94 -7.12
CA LEU A 187 -6.76 3.24 -6.94
C LEU A 187 -6.83 1.93 -7.73
N ILE A 188 -5.88 1.71 -8.62
CA ILE A 188 -5.81 0.55 -9.51
C ILE A 188 -4.51 -0.17 -9.18
N LEU A 189 -4.63 -1.36 -8.61
CA LEU A 189 -3.53 -2.12 -8.02
C LEU A 189 -3.28 -3.39 -8.82
N ASP A 190 -2.07 -3.54 -9.27
CA ASP A 190 -1.57 -4.77 -9.84
C ASP A 190 -1.42 -5.85 -8.76
N THR A 191 -2.00 -7.02 -9.01
CA THR A 191 -1.91 -8.21 -8.16
C THR A 191 -1.43 -9.43 -8.95
N SER A 192 -0.69 -9.22 -10.03
CA SER A 192 -0.12 -10.28 -10.87
C SER A 192 0.99 -11.06 -10.16
N GLY A 193 1.40 -12.18 -10.77
CA GLY A 193 2.36 -13.12 -10.16
C GLY A 193 3.77 -12.55 -9.97
N SER A 194 4.25 -11.64 -10.83
CA SER A 194 5.53 -10.92 -10.66
C SER A 194 5.58 -10.10 -9.39
N MET A 195 4.40 -9.81 -8.87
CA MET A 195 4.13 -9.01 -7.71
C MET A 195 3.95 -9.86 -6.42
N TYR A 196 4.37 -11.14 -6.44
CA TYR A 196 4.20 -12.08 -5.34
C TYR A 196 4.84 -11.58 -4.03
N GLY A 197 4.07 -11.61 -2.94
CA GLY A 197 4.49 -11.34 -1.55
C GLY A 197 4.52 -9.88 -1.15
N ARG A 198 5.38 -9.06 -1.71
CA ARG A 198 5.57 -7.67 -1.31
C ARG A 198 4.47 -6.73 -1.77
N LEU A 199 3.79 -7.06 -2.83
CA LEU A 199 2.80 -6.16 -3.44
C LEU A 199 1.41 -6.26 -2.89
N LEU A 200 0.97 -7.42 -2.45
CA LEU A 200 -0.25 -7.51 -1.67
C LEU A 200 -0.15 -6.70 -0.38
N LEU A 201 1.03 -6.73 0.23
CA LEU A 201 1.34 -5.87 1.37
C LEU A 201 1.24 -4.38 0.99
N ASN A 202 1.82 -4.01 -0.16
CA ASN A 202 1.78 -2.63 -0.65
C ASN A 202 0.38 -2.20 -1.03
N ALA A 203 -0.38 -3.08 -1.67
CA ALA A 203 -1.78 -2.86 -1.99
C ALA A 203 -2.59 -2.60 -0.72
N ALA A 204 -2.40 -3.41 0.33
CA ALA A 204 -3.08 -3.24 1.61
C ALA A 204 -2.66 -1.94 2.32
N LEU A 205 -1.36 -1.65 2.38
CA LEU A 205 -0.83 -0.44 3.00
C LEU A 205 -1.29 0.82 2.25
N THR A 206 -1.16 0.82 0.92
CA THR A 206 -1.57 1.94 0.06
C THR A 206 -3.08 2.18 0.14
N SER A 207 -3.88 1.12 0.11
CA SER A 207 -5.33 1.22 0.27
C SER A 207 -5.72 1.77 1.63
N SER A 208 -5.00 1.40 2.68
CA SER A 208 -5.23 1.89 4.04
C SER A 208 -4.86 3.37 4.17
N VAL A 209 -3.71 3.77 3.64
CA VAL A 209 -3.29 5.18 3.62
C VAL A 209 -4.26 6.01 2.80
N LEU A 210 -4.70 5.51 1.63
CA LEU A 210 -5.72 6.17 0.82
C LEU A 210 -7.03 6.33 1.60
N ALA A 211 -7.49 5.27 2.24
CA ALA A 211 -8.73 5.28 3.00
C ALA A 211 -8.72 6.28 4.15
N TYR A 212 -7.61 6.40 4.89
CA TYR A 212 -7.47 7.39 5.95
C TYR A 212 -7.39 8.83 5.43
N ASN A 213 -6.69 9.04 4.30
CA ASN A 213 -6.56 10.38 3.73
C ASN A 213 -7.83 10.84 3.01
N LEU A 214 -8.60 9.89 2.48
CA LEU A 214 -9.84 10.14 1.73
C LEU A 214 -11.09 9.78 2.53
N GLU A 215 -11.05 9.74 3.86
CA GLU A 215 -12.19 9.37 4.69
C GLU A 215 -13.46 10.17 4.37
N LYS A 216 -13.28 11.45 3.95
CA LYS A 216 -14.36 12.37 3.55
C LYS A 216 -14.57 12.47 2.04
N GLU A 217 -13.81 11.71 1.24
CA GLU A 217 -13.84 11.74 -0.22
C GLU A 217 -14.39 10.42 -0.78
N ASP A 218 -14.84 10.45 -2.02
CA ASP A 218 -15.31 9.25 -2.70
C ASP A 218 -14.12 8.56 -3.40
N TYR A 219 -13.82 7.33 -2.99
CA TYR A 219 -12.75 6.56 -3.62
C TYR A 219 -13.18 5.13 -3.96
N ALA A 220 -12.59 4.60 -5.01
CA ALA A 220 -12.73 3.19 -5.41
C ALA A 220 -11.38 2.48 -5.37
N ILE A 221 -11.41 1.16 -5.21
CA ILE A 221 -10.22 0.30 -5.28
C ILE A 221 -10.51 -0.80 -6.28
N VAL A 222 -9.63 -0.94 -7.26
CA VAL A 222 -9.65 -1.99 -8.28
C VAL A 222 -8.38 -2.81 -8.14
N LEU A 223 -8.53 -4.11 -8.01
CA LEU A 223 -7.42 -5.06 -8.11
C LEU A 223 -7.44 -5.68 -9.51
N PHE A 224 -6.28 -5.88 -10.11
CA PHE A 224 -6.20 -6.56 -11.39
C PHE A 224 -5.00 -7.51 -11.49
N ASN A 225 -5.19 -8.53 -12.29
CA ASN A 225 -4.18 -9.47 -12.76
C ASN A 225 -4.55 -9.86 -14.20
N SER A 226 -4.86 -11.13 -14.50
CA SER A 226 -5.51 -11.56 -15.75
C SER A 226 -6.94 -11.03 -15.88
N THR A 227 -7.57 -10.74 -14.75
CA THR A 227 -8.93 -10.22 -14.60
C THR A 227 -8.90 -8.94 -13.75
N ALA A 228 -10.02 -8.20 -13.72
CA ALA A 228 -10.13 -7.02 -12.86
C ALA A 228 -11.35 -7.09 -11.96
N MET A 229 -11.13 -6.87 -10.67
CA MET A 229 -12.14 -6.90 -9.62
C MET A 229 -12.25 -5.54 -8.91
N VAL A 230 -13.48 -5.08 -8.67
CA VAL A 230 -13.72 -3.88 -7.86
C VAL A 230 -13.84 -4.31 -6.39
N LEU A 231 -12.79 -4.06 -5.63
CA LEU A 231 -12.76 -4.35 -4.19
C LEU A 231 -13.65 -3.41 -3.40
N LYS A 232 -13.66 -2.12 -3.76
CA LYS A 232 -14.54 -1.08 -3.20
C LYS A 232 -15.07 -0.21 -4.32
N LYS A 233 -16.39 -0.13 -4.45
CA LYS A 233 -17.05 0.80 -5.39
C LYS A 233 -16.93 2.24 -4.89
N ILE A 234 -16.96 3.22 -5.83
CA ILE A 234 -16.71 4.62 -5.50
C ILE A 234 -17.70 5.19 -4.47
N ASN A 235 -18.96 4.80 -4.54
CA ASN A 235 -20.02 5.28 -3.64
C ASN A 235 -20.28 4.31 -2.45
N GLN A 236 -19.47 3.28 -2.28
CA GLN A 236 -19.65 2.28 -1.24
C GLN A 236 -18.99 2.72 0.06
N LYS A 237 -19.73 2.69 1.17
CA LYS A 237 -19.13 2.77 2.50
C LYS A 237 -18.57 1.38 2.86
N LYS A 238 -17.27 1.29 3.04
CA LYS A 238 -16.57 0.04 3.41
C LYS A 238 -15.46 0.38 4.40
N SER A 239 -15.43 -0.33 5.52
CA SER A 239 -14.41 -0.07 6.54
C SER A 239 -13.01 -0.42 6.05
N VAL A 240 -12.02 0.31 6.50
CA VAL A 240 -10.60 0.09 6.17
C VAL A 240 -10.17 -1.32 6.56
N MET A 241 -10.62 -1.82 7.72
CA MET A 241 -10.31 -3.17 8.18
C MET A 241 -10.78 -4.23 7.19
N LYS A 242 -12.02 -4.10 6.67
CA LYS A 242 -12.58 -5.04 5.69
C LYS A 242 -11.84 -4.99 4.36
N ILE A 243 -11.40 -3.79 3.93
CA ILE A 243 -10.57 -3.63 2.74
C ILE A 243 -9.24 -4.37 2.90
N ILE A 244 -8.57 -4.19 4.03
CA ILE A 244 -7.29 -4.86 4.32
C ILE A 244 -7.47 -6.39 4.33
N ASP A 245 -8.49 -6.89 5.02
CA ASP A 245 -8.75 -8.33 5.10
C ASP A 245 -8.97 -8.94 3.71
N GLU A 246 -9.76 -8.31 2.86
CA GLU A 246 -10.01 -8.79 1.50
C GLU A 246 -8.76 -8.74 0.60
N ILE A 247 -7.89 -7.74 0.79
CA ILE A 247 -6.60 -7.70 0.09
C ILE A 247 -5.67 -8.81 0.59
N LEU A 248 -5.57 -9.00 1.91
CA LEU A 248 -4.75 -10.05 2.50
C LEU A 248 -5.20 -11.47 2.08
N ASP A 249 -6.49 -11.65 1.85
CA ASP A 249 -7.06 -12.92 1.39
C ASP A 249 -7.05 -13.06 -0.15
N SER A 250 -6.76 -11.97 -0.90
CA SER A 250 -6.71 -12.02 -2.36
C SER A 250 -5.52 -12.86 -2.84
N GLU A 251 -5.73 -13.57 -3.96
CA GLU A 251 -4.65 -14.36 -4.56
C GLU A 251 -3.88 -13.52 -5.58
N ALA A 252 -2.55 -13.42 -5.41
CA ALA A 252 -1.66 -12.88 -6.42
C ALA A 252 -1.24 -14.01 -7.35
N VAL A 253 -2.04 -14.26 -8.39
CA VAL A 253 -1.81 -15.36 -9.35
C VAL A 253 -2.19 -14.88 -10.75
N GLY A 254 -1.40 -15.33 -11.73
CA GLY A 254 -1.75 -15.18 -13.14
C GLY A 254 -0.96 -14.10 -13.88
N PHE A 255 -1.41 -13.86 -15.11
CA PHE A 255 -0.82 -12.91 -16.03
C PHE A 255 -1.23 -11.47 -15.68
N THR A 256 -0.52 -10.49 -16.24
CA THR A 256 -0.77 -9.07 -16.03
C THR A 256 -1.50 -8.46 -17.22
N ASN A 257 -2.69 -7.91 -16.98
CA ASN A 257 -3.48 -7.17 -17.96
C ASN A 257 -3.80 -5.76 -17.44
N ILE A 258 -2.91 -4.81 -17.69
CA ILE A 258 -3.06 -3.42 -17.21
C ILE A 258 -4.28 -2.76 -17.85
N GLN A 259 -4.56 -3.07 -19.12
CA GLN A 259 -5.69 -2.52 -19.85
C GLN A 259 -7.01 -2.74 -19.11
N ILE A 260 -7.31 -4.00 -18.70
CA ILE A 260 -8.57 -4.32 -18.02
C ILE A 260 -8.69 -3.64 -16.66
N GLY A 261 -7.55 -3.49 -15.95
CA GLY A 261 -7.48 -2.72 -14.71
C GLY A 261 -7.87 -1.27 -14.91
N LEU A 262 -7.29 -0.62 -15.93
CA LEU A 262 -7.60 0.77 -16.29
C LEU A 262 -9.06 0.92 -16.77
N GLU A 263 -9.57 0.03 -17.60
CA GLU A 263 -10.98 0.05 -18.05
C GLU A 263 -11.95 -0.03 -16.88
N LYS A 264 -11.67 -0.93 -15.93
CA LYS A 264 -12.50 -1.10 -14.74
C LYS A 264 -12.46 0.14 -13.85
N GLY A 265 -11.27 0.73 -13.67
CA GLY A 265 -11.08 1.97 -12.91
C GLY A 265 -11.80 3.15 -13.55
N LEU A 266 -11.70 3.31 -14.86
CA LEU A 266 -12.39 4.36 -15.60
C LEU A 266 -13.92 4.22 -15.48
N LYS A 267 -14.43 2.98 -15.55
CA LYS A 267 -15.86 2.70 -15.36
C LYS A 267 -16.34 3.12 -13.97
N GLU A 268 -15.54 2.90 -12.92
CA GLU A 268 -15.89 3.36 -11.56
C GLU A 268 -15.91 4.90 -11.47
N LEU A 269 -14.92 5.60 -12.04
CA LEU A 269 -14.89 7.07 -12.06
C LEU A 269 -16.08 7.67 -12.81
N ASN A 270 -16.52 7.03 -13.90
CA ASN A 270 -17.62 7.53 -14.73
C ASN A 270 -19.03 7.31 -14.14
N LYS A 271 -19.16 6.51 -13.07
CA LYS A 271 -20.44 6.35 -12.35
C LYS A 271 -20.92 7.63 -11.67
N THR A 272 -20.13 8.67 -11.66
CA THR A 272 -20.39 9.88 -10.91
C THR A 272 -20.53 11.10 -11.82
N LYS A 273 -21.58 11.92 -11.61
CA LYS A 273 -21.92 13.10 -12.44
C LYS A 273 -21.08 14.36 -12.16
N GLN A 274 -20.02 14.29 -11.34
CA GLN A 274 -19.21 15.48 -11.00
C GLN A 274 -18.23 15.90 -12.11
N ASN A 275 -17.73 17.15 -12.00
CA ASN A 275 -16.78 17.74 -12.94
C ASN A 275 -15.56 16.82 -13.20
N ARG A 276 -15.15 16.73 -14.45
CA ARG A 276 -14.00 15.93 -14.88
C ARG A 276 -12.68 16.32 -14.20
N LYS A 277 -12.55 17.60 -13.77
CA LYS A 277 -11.34 18.13 -13.12
C LYS A 277 -11.05 17.51 -11.74
N ASP A 278 -12.09 17.05 -11.06
CA ASP A 278 -11.99 16.51 -9.69
C ASP A 278 -11.88 14.98 -9.65
N ARG A 279 -11.60 14.36 -10.80
CA ARG A 279 -11.52 12.89 -10.94
C ARG A 279 -10.17 12.48 -11.45
N PHE A 280 -9.51 11.55 -10.76
CA PHE A 280 -8.26 11.01 -11.22
C PHE A 280 -8.06 9.54 -10.81
N GLY A 281 -7.22 8.86 -11.59
CA GLY A 281 -6.78 7.50 -11.30
C GLY A 281 -5.35 7.50 -10.76
N ILE A 282 -5.05 6.49 -9.96
CA ILE A 282 -3.69 6.15 -9.52
C ILE A 282 -3.47 4.68 -9.84
N LEU A 283 -2.55 4.41 -10.76
CA LEU A 283 -2.11 3.06 -11.09
C LEU A 283 -0.85 2.73 -10.30
N ILE A 284 -0.80 1.53 -9.71
CA ILE A 284 0.41 0.97 -9.09
C ILE A 284 0.71 -0.35 -9.79
N SER A 285 1.82 -0.43 -10.50
CA SER A 285 2.24 -1.59 -11.28
C SER A 285 3.75 -1.55 -11.54
N ASP A 286 4.34 -2.69 -11.89
CA ASP A 286 5.71 -2.76 -12.43
C ASP A 286 5.77 -2.39 -13.92
N GLY A 287 4.61 -2.23 -14.57
CA GLY A 287 4.47 -1.86 -15.96
C GLY A 287 4.65 -3.02 -16.95
N ASN A 288 4.99 -4.21 -16.47
CA ASN A 288 5.15 -5.40 -17.29
C ASN A 288 3.77 -6.05 -17.50
N PHE A 289 3.29 -6.06 -18.73
CA PHE A 289 2.05 -6.74 -19.09
C PHE A 289 2.30 -7.77 -20.18
N ASN A 290 1.58 -8.88 -20.08
CA ASN A 290 1.69 -10.01 -21.01
C ASN A 290 0.33 -10.45 -21.55
N ARG A 291 -0.73 -9.72 -21.21
CA ARG A 291 -2.08 -9.88 -21.75
C ARG A 291 -2.76 -8.53 -21.95
N GLY A 292 -3.76 -8.53 -22.85
CA GLY A 292 -4.50 -7.33 -23.24
C GLY A 292 -3.81 -6.55 -24.36
N GLY A 293 -4.44 -5.45 -24.76
CA GLY A 293 -3.88 -4.49 -25.69
C GLY A 293 -3.02 -3.43 -25.00
N ASP A 294 -2.56 -2.42 -25.73
CA ASP A 294 -1.75 -1.34 -25.19
C ASP A 294 -2.55 -0.52 -24.14
N PRO A 295 -2.11 -0.51 -22.88
CA PRO A 295 -2.79 0.24 -21.82
C PRO A 295 -2.77 1.76 -22.03
N VAL A 296 -1.88 2.28 -22.87
CA VAL A 296 -1.80 3.70 -23.24
C VAL A 296 -3.10 4.20 -23.88
N GLU A 297 -3.77 3.38 -24.68
CA GLU A 297 -5.03 3.77 -25.31
C GLU A 297 -6.16 4.01 -24.32
N ILE A 298 -6.18 3.26 -23.23
CA ILE A 298 -7.15 3.48 -22.15
C ILE A 298 -6.73 4.65 -21.27
N ALA A 299 -5.43 4.80 -21.03
CA ALA A 299 -4.90 5.93 -20.24
C ALA A 299 -5.32 7.30 -20.82
N LYS A 300 -5.35 7.47 -22.16
CA LYS A 300 -5.81 8.67 -22.87
C LYS A 300 -7.23 9.09 -22.48
N LYS A 301 -8.08 8.13 -22.09
CA LYS A 301 -9.49 8.36 -21.73
C LYS A 301 -9.68 8.94 -20.31
N TYR A 302 -8.65 8.87 -19.47
CA TYR A 302 -8.67 9.48 -18.13
C TYR A 302 -8.53 11.00 -18.22
N SER A 303 -9.20 11.72 -17.32
CA SER A 303 -8.96 13.16 -17.14
C SER A 303 -7.55 13.40 -16.60
N LYS A 304 -7.16 12.57 -15.63
CA LYS A 304 -5.83 12.53 -15.02
C LYS A 304 -5.57 11.11 -14.49
N LEU A 305 -4.43 10.52 -14.87
CA LEU A 305 -4.00 9.21 -14.40
C LEU A 305 -2.55 9.28 -13.93
N HIS A 306 -2.34 9.21 -12.64
CA HIS A 306 -1.01 9.11 -12.06
C HIS A 306 -0.55 7.67 -12.04
N VAL A 307 0.76 7.45 -12.11
CA VAL A 307 1.34 6.11 -12.05
C VAL A 307 2.48 6.07 -11.04
N ILE A 308 2.42 5.10 -10.13
CA ILE A 308 3.52 4.71 -9.26
C ILE A 308 4.12 3.43 -9.84
N GLY A 309 5.31 3.57 -10.41
CA GLY A 309 6.03 2.46 -11.05
C GLY A 309 6.97 1.80 -10.05
N MET A 310 6.96 0.47 -10.04
CA MET A 310 7.79 -0.36 -9.17
C MET A 310 8.70 -1.22 -10.02
N PRO A 311 10.03 -0.99 -10.03
CA PRO A 311 10.95 -1.82 -10.79
C PRO A 311 11.02 -3.23 -10.17
N THR A 312 10.93 -4.23 -11.03
CA THR A 312 11.25 -5.62 -10.71
C THR A 312 12.72 -5.91 -11.02
N GLU A 313 13.28 -6.90 -10.32
CA GLU A 313 14.72 -7.24 -10.46
C GLU A 313 15.09 -7.69 -11.88
N ASN A 314 14.15 -8.28 -12.64
CA ASN A 314 14.43 -8.95 -13.91
C ASN A 314 14.21 -8.09 -15.15
N ASP A 315 13.43 -6.98 -15.10
CA ASP A 315 13.16 -6.14 -16.28
C ASP A 315 12.72 -4.73 -15.92
N ALA A 316 13.58 -4.07 -15.14
CA ALA A 316 13.27 -2.75 -14.59
C ALA A 316 13.07 -1.66 -15.65
N THR A 317 13.67 -1.82 -16.85
CA THR A 317 13.76 -0.74 -17.84
C THR A 317 12.52 -0.63 -18.73
N GLN A 318 11.98 -1.75 -19.22
CA GLN A 318 10.81 -1.72 -20.12
C GLN A 318 9.52 -1.40 -19.38
N GLY A 319 9.27 -2.06 -18.24
CA GLY A 319 8.09 -1.82 -17.43
C GLY A 319 8.01 -0.37 -16.94
N ILE A 320 9.12 0.18 -16.45
CA ILE A 320 9.19 1.59 -16.01
C ILE A 320 8.93 2.57 -17.15
N LYS A 321 9.48 2.32 -18.35
CA LYS A 321 9.17 3.12 -19.55
C LYS A 321 7.67 3.07 -19.86
N LYS A 322 7.06 1.89 -19.81
CA LYS A 322 5.62 1.74 -20.04
C LYS A 322 4.80 2.48 -19.00
N CYS A 323 5.18 2.45 -17.72
CA CYS A 323 4.56 3.25 -16.66
C CYS A 323 4.63 4.76 -16.96
N GLN A 324 5.77 5.24 -17.46
CA GLN A 324 5.94 6.65 -17.87
C GLN A 324 5.04 7.02 -19.04
N GLU A 325 4.95 6.16 -20.06
CA GLU A 325 4.05 6.35 -21.21
C GLU A 325 2.58 6.42 -20.80
N ILE A 326 2.15 5.51 -19.90
CA ILE A 326 0.80 5.50 -19.35
C ILE A 326 0.50 6.80 -18.59
N ALA A 327 1.42 7.26 -17.72
CA ALA A 327 1.26 8.49 -16.96
C ALA A 327 1.16 9.71 -17.88
N LYS A 328 2.04 9.79 -18.89
CA LYS A 328 2.05 10.87 -19.90
C LYS A 328 0.74 10.91 -20.69
N ALA A 329 0.31 9.75 -21.21
CA ALA A 329 -0.95 9.62 -21.95
C ALA A 329 -2.17 10.00 -21.09
N GLY A 330 -2.16 9.62 -19.82
CA GLY A 330 -3.18 9.96 -18.84
C GLY A 330 -3.07 11.39 -18.26
N ARG A 331 -2.17 12.24 -18.77
CA ARG A 331 -1.95 13.62 -18.27
C ARG A 331 -1.66 13.68 -16.77
N GLY A 332 -1.07 12.63 -16.24
CA GLY A 332 -0.70 12.48 -14.83
C GLY A 332 0.79 12.62 -14.58
N LYS A 333 1.17 12.34 -13.35
CA LYS A 333 2.57 12.30 -12.91
C LYS A 333 3.02 10.85 -12.77
N PHE A 334 4.29 10.62 -13.02
CA PHE A 334 4.94 9.34 -12.79
C PHE A 334 5.86 9.45 -11.58
N TYR A 335 5.81 8.45 -10.70
CA TYR A 335 6.71 8.28 -9.57
C TYR A 335 7.33 6.88 -9.62
N ALA A 336 8.65 6.82 -9.64
CA ALA A 336 9.37 5.58 -9.46
C ALA A 336 9.65 5.38 -7.97
N VAL A 337 9.29 4.22 -7.43
CA VAL A 337 9.62 3.83 -6.06
C VAL A 337 10.54 2.62 -6.08
N LYS A 338 11.66 2.68 -5.36
CA LYS A 338 12.61 1.58 -5.25
C LYS A 338 12.16 0.55 -4.23
N GLU A 339 11.60 1.03 -3.14
CA GLU A 339 11.09 0.19 -2.05
C GLU A 339 9.59 0.43 -1.85
N TYR A 340 8.88 -0.63 -1.52
CA TYR A 340 7.45 -0.58 -1.24
C TYR A 340 7.08 0.39 -0.10
N LYS A 341 7.97 0.62 0.84
CA LYS A 341 7.79 1.59 1.93
C LYS A 341 7.65 3.04 1.46
N GLU A 342 8.09 3.33 0.24
CA GLU A 342 8.00 4.66 -0.38
C GLU A 342 6.64 4.93 -1.01
N ILE A 343 5.87 3.87 -1.39
CA ILE A 343 4.57 4.02 -2.05
C ILE A 343 3.60 4.93 -1.27
N PRO A 344 3.43 4.77 0.04
CA PRO A 344 2.52 5.63 0.79
C PRO A 344 2.92 7.10 0.75
N ARG A 345 4.22 7.39 0.74
CA ARG A 345 4.74 8.76 0.62
C ARG A 345 4.46 9.32 -0.77
N ALA A 346 4.76 8.57 -1.83
CA ALA A 346 4.45 8.95 -3.20
C ALA A 346 2.95 9.20 -3.39
N LEU A 347 2.10 8.36 -2.80
CA LEU A 347 0.65 8.52 -2.81
C LEU A 347 0.21 9.83 -2.15
N ILE A 348 0.74 10.13 -0.97
CA ILE A 348 0.43 11.38 -0.25
C ILE A 348 0.83 12.59 -1.08
N GLU A 349 2.00 12.55 -1.70
CA GLU A 349 2.49 13.63 -2.55
C GLU A 349 1.60 13.83 -3.78
N LEU A 350 1.16 12.75 -4.44
CA LEU A 350 0.18 12.81 -5.53
C LEU A 350 -1.15 13.42 -5.08
N LEU A 351 -1.65 12.99 -3.93
CA LEU A 351 -2.92 13.50 -3.39
C LEU A 351 -2.83 14.98 -2.96
N SER A 352 -1.66 15.45 -2.54
CA SER A 352 -1.47 16.85 -2.12
C SER A 352 -1.38 17.82 -3.30
N GLN A 353 -0.93 17.33 -4.47
CA GLN A 353 -0.69 18.13 -5.68
C GLN A 353 -1.82 18.00 -6.73
N SER A 354 -2.78 17.13 -6.50
CA SER A 354 -3.93 16.89 -7.37
C SER A 354 -5.11 17.69 -6.88
#